data_fd84f1c64ddc92612c51200858790251
#
_entry.id   fd84f1c64ddc92612c51200858790251
#
_cell.length_a   1.000
_cell.length_b   1.000
_cell.length_c   1.000
_cell.angle_alpha   90.00
_cell.angle_beta   90.00
_cell.angle_gamma   90.00
#
_symmetry.space_group_name_H-M   'P 1'
#
loop_
_entity.id
_entity.type
_entity.pdbx_description
1 polymer ?
#
loop_
_entity_poly.entity_id
_entity_poly.type
_entity_poly.pdbx_seq_one_letter_code
_entity_poly.pdbx_strand_id
1 'polypeptide(L)'
;MVDGIEIDKKDAEDSLLPEDLNSLAVGSYVVPNPSRRKYYPAYILSVCALFLISSFLLTFINFLPTLIILFLLAALLLFLDNKFKIKQGEVISNVLPYIDHSIGYYSVALTFIFNLKNILTPVWTVIVYSHESPPKFKTIVEINAFSGDIVTEPYSENLNA
;
A
#
# COMPACT_ATOMS: atom_id res chain seq x y z
N MET A 1 37.17 -4.46 15.53
CA MET A 1 36.69 -5.79 15.07
C MET A 1 35.82 -6.32 16.18
N VAL A 2 34.55 -6.44 15.97
CA VAL A 2 33.65 -7.13 16.89
C VAL A 2 33.69 -8.57 16.42
N ASP A 3 34.30 -9.46 17.22
CA ASP A 3 34.29 -10.88 16.94
C ASP A 3 32.83 -11.34 16.88
N GLY A 4 32.42 -11.86 15.74
CA GLY A 4 31.09 -12.43 15.57
C GLY A 4 30.98 -13.66 16.45
N ILE A 5 29.90 -13.79 17.18
CA ILE A 5 29.58 -15.00 17.93
C ILE A 5 29.28 -16.08 16.86
N GLU A 6 30.23 -16.98 16.61
CA GLU A 6 29.98 -18.19 15.83
C GLU A 6 29.09 -19.12 16.68
N ILE A 7 27.82 -19.13 16.36
CA ILE A 7 26.89 -20.12 16.94
C ILE A 7 27.02 -21.39 16.08
N ASP A 8 27.40 -22.50 16.73
CA ASP A 8 27.46 -23.79 16.04
C ASP A 8 26.05 -24.16 15.54
N LYS A 9 25.97 -24.65 14.27
CA LYS A 9 24.68 -25.00 13.67
C LYS A 9 23.87 -26.01 14.49
N LYS A 10 24.56 -26.89 15.21
CA LYS A 10 23.93 -27.86 16.11
C LYS A 10 23.28 -27.21 17.33
N ASP A 11 23.91 -26.17 17.90
CA ASP A 11 23.34 -25.44 19.04
C ASP A 11 22.16 -24.56 18.61
N ALA A 12 22.13 -24.11 17.34
CA ALA A 12 20.99 -23.37 16.78
C ALA A 12 19.79 -24.28 16.47
N GLU A 13 20.01 -25.53 16.10
CA GLU A 13 18.94 -26.52 15.85
C GLU A 13 18.33 -27.08 17.14
N ASP A 14 19.11 -27.18 18.23
CA ASP A 14 18.63 -27.64 19.54
C ASP A 14 18.03 -26.54 20.42
N SER A 15 18.24 -25.26 20.10
CA SER A 15 17.61 -24.15 20.80
C SER A 15 16.17 -23.94 20.27
N LEU A 16 15.23 -24.70 20.83
CA LEU A 16 13.81 -24.36 20.73
C LEU A 16 13.59 -22.97 21.36
N LEU A 17 13.41 -21.95 20.54
CA LEU A 17 12.97 -20.66 21.05
C LEU A 17 11.68 -20.87 21.83
N PRO A 18 11.56 -20.36 23.06
CA PRO A 18 10.32 -20.38 23.81
C PRO A 18 9.19 -19.80 22.93
N GLU A 19 8.01 -20.45 22.91
CA GLU A 19 6.91 -20.05 22.05
C GLU A 19 6.51 -18.57 22.23
N ASP A 20 6.63 -18.05 23.42
CA ASP A 20 6.39 -16.65 23.79
C ASP A 20 7.40 -15.68 23.14
N LEU A 21 8.65 -16.06 22.97
CA LEU A 21 9.67 -15.28 22.26
C LEU A 21 9.47 -15.38 20.74
N ASN A 22 9.01 -16.53 20.25
CA ASN A 22 8.71 -16.71 18.83
C ASN A 22 7.45 -15.95 18.40
N SER A 23 6.46 -15.82 19.29
CA SER A 23 5.22 -15.07 19.04
C SER A 23 5.35 -13.56 19.27
N LEU A 24 6.23 -13.12 20.19
CA LEU A 24 6.38 -11.71 20.58
C LEU A 24 7.55 -11.00 19.90
N ALA A 25 8.67 -11.69 19.64
CA ALA A 25 9.86 -11.09 19.02
C ALA A 25 9.71 -10.94 17.50
N VAL A 26 8.97 -11.85 16.88
CA VAL A 26 8.54 -11.75 15.47
C VAL A 26 7.01 -11.70 15.45
N GLY A 27 6.43 -10.80 16.24
CA GLY A 27 5.00 -10.57 16.18
C GLY A 27 4.62 -10.50 14.71
N SER A 28 3.73 -11.38 14.24
CA SER A 28 3.27 -11.40 12.87
C SER A 28 2.92 -9.96 12.53
N TYR A 29 3.76 -9.31 11.72
CA TYR A 29 3.47 -7.98 11.22
C TYR A 29 2.20 -8.10 10.42
N VAL A 30 1.09 -7.85 11.09
CA VAL A 30 -0.22 -7.82 10.44
C VAL A 30 -0.18 -6.60 9.54
N VAL A 31 0.17 -6.82 8.28
CA VAL A 31 0.06 -5.80 7.25
C VAL A 31 -1.36 -5.26 7.33
N PRO A 32 -1.54 -3.95 7.60
CA PRO A 32 -2.86 -3.37 7.67
C PRO A 32 -3.63 -3.75 6.40
N ASN A 33 -4.75 -4.45 6.55
CA ASN A 33 -5.51 -4.94 5.41
C ASN A 33 -5.82 -3.77 4.47
N PRO A 34 -5.25 -3.72 3.26
CA PRO A 34 -5.44 -2.62 2.32
C PRO A 34 -6.91 -2.45 1.91
N SER A 35 -7.71 -3.51 2.06
CA SER A 35 -9.16 -3.48 1.82
C SER A 35 -9.93 -2.56 2.78
N ARG A 36 -9.34 -2.10 3.87
CA ARG A 36 -10.00 -1.14 4.78
C ARG A 36 -10.32 0.20 4.11
N ARG A 37 -9.61 0.57 3.05
CA ARG A 37 -9.88 1.81 2.29
C ARG A 37 -11.30 1.89 1.75
N LYS A 38 -11.91 0.77 1.39
CA LYS A 38 -13.30 0.73 0.89
C LYS A 38 -14.33 1.20 1.94
N TYR A 39 -13.97 1.22 3.22
CA TYR A 39 -14.86 1.68 4.28
C TYR A 39 -14.75 3.19 4.55
N TYR A 40 -13.71 3.88 4.05
CA TYR A 40 -13.55 5.32 4.29
C TYR A 40 -14.72 6.17 3.82
N PRO A 41 -15.31 5.94 2.63
CA PRO A 41 -16.52 6.66 2.23
C PRO A 41 -17.68 6.44 3.19
N ALA A 42 -17.86 5.22 3.71
CA ALA A 42 -18.90 4.92 4.69
C ALA A 42 -18.68 5.65 6.02
N TYR A 43 -17.44 5.76 6.49
CA TYR A 43 -17.11 6.55 7.68
C TYR A 43 -17.37 8.03 7.47
N ILE A 44 -17.00 8.59 6.32
CA ILE A 44 -17.28 10.00 5.99
C ILE A 44 -18.78 10.26 5.94
N LEU A 45 -19.55 9.37 5.32
CA LEU A 45 -21.00 9.49 5.25
C LEU A 45 -21.67 9.38 6.64
N SER A 46 -21.16 8.51 7.52
CA SER A 46 -21.66 8.44 8.90
C SER A 46 -21.37 9.72 9.70
N VAL A 47 -20.20 10.32 9.50
CA VAL A 47 -19.88 11.63 10.08
C VAL A 47 -20.82 12.72 9.52
N CYS A 48 -21.10 12.72 8.22
CA CYS A 48 -22.08 13.62 7.61
C CYS A 48 -23.47 13.48 8.27
N ALA A 49 -23.91 12.25 8.49
CA ALA A 49 -25.20 12.00 9.14
C ALA A 49 -25.22 12.56 10.58
N LEU A 50 -24.14 12.40 11.35
CA LEU A 50 -24.03 12.98 12.69
C LEU A 50 -24.08 14.51 12.64
N PHE A 51 -23.42 15.16 11.71
CA PHE A 51 -23.48 16.61 11.52
C PHE A 51 -24.88 17.09 11.12
N LEU A 52 -25.60 16.34 10.28
CA LEU A 52 -27.00 16.64 9.93
C LEU A 52 -27.90 16.61 11.15
N ILE A 53 -27.81 15.57 11.97
CA ILE A 53 -28.57 15.43 13.20
C ILE A 53 -28.24 16.58 14.16
N SER A 54 -26.95 16.88 14.33
CA SER A 54 -26.50 18.00 15.17
C SER A 54 -27.00 19.36 14.68
N SER A 55 -27.01 19.56 13.36
CA SER A 55 -27.55 20.79 12.74
C SER A 55 -29.04 20.97 12.97
N PHE A 56 -29.78 19.86 13.00
CA PHE A 56 -31.20 19.88 13.29
C PHE A 56 -31.51 20.22 14.80
N LEU A 57 -30.64 19.70 15.69
CA LEU A 57 -30.79 19.94 17.14
C LEU A 57 -30.27 21.32 17.57
N LEU A 58 -29.21 21.81 16.92
CA LEU A 58 -28.52 23.07 17.25
C LEU A 58 -28.78 24.09 16.13
N THR A 59 -29.91 24.78 16.23
CA THR A 59 -30.38 25.76 15.22
C THR A 59 -29.46 26.97 15.01
N PHE A 60 -28.43 27.14 15.84
CA PHE A 60 -27.53 28.30 15.79
C PHE A 60 -26.27 28.08 14.91
N ILE A 61 -25.96 26.83 14.49
CA ILE A 61 -24.75 26.51 13.78
C ILE A 61 -25.10 25.97 12.39
N ASN A 62 -24.62 26.66 11.37
CA ASN A 62 -24.81 26.23 9.98
C ASN A 62 -23.67 25.31 9.52
N PHE A 63 -23.89 23.99 9.55
CA PHE A 63 -22.93 22.98 9.07
C PHE A 63 -23.04 22.69 7.56
N LEU A 64 -23.94 23.34 6.83
CA LEU A 64 -24.22 23.03 5.42
C LEU A 64 -22.98 23.04 4.52
N PRO A 65 -22.06 24.03 4.60
CA PRO A 65 -20.86 24.03 3.76
C PRO A 65 -19.96 22.81 4.04
N THR A 66 -19.77 22.45 5.32
CA THR A 66 -18.96 21.30 5.73
C THR A 66 -19.56 20.00 5.22
N LEU A 67 -20.88 19.83 5.27
CA LEU A 67 -21.60 18.67 4.78
C LEU A 67 -21.42 18.50 3.27
N ILE A 68 -21.50 19.58 2.50
CA ILE A 68 -21.30 19.55 1.05
C ILE A 68 -19.87 19.07 0.74
N ILE A 69 -18.86 19.61 1.40
CA ILE A 69 -17.46 19.23 1.19
C ILE A 69 -17.23 17.75 1.53
N LEU A 70 -17.73 17.28 2.67
CA LEU A 70 -17.60 15.89 3.09
C LEU A 70 -18.32 14.93 2.14
N PHE A 71 -19.51 15.30 1.68
CA PHE A 71 -20.26 14.51 0.72
C PHE A 71 -19.53 14.41 -0.63
N LEU A 72 -18.98 15.51 -1.15
CA LEU A 72 -18.17 15.52 -2.35
C LEU A 72 -16.92 14.66 -2.20
N LEU A 73 -16.26 14.71 -1.05
CA LEU A 73 -15.10 13.87 -0.75
C LEU A 73 -15.47 12.38 -0.73
N ALA A 74 -16.58 12.02 -0.09
CA ALA A 74 -17.06 10.63 -0.07
C ALA A 74 -17.41 10.15 -1.48
N ALA A 75 -18.10 10.97 -2.28
CA ALA A 75 -18.44 10.65 -3.66
C ALA A 75 -17.19 10.48 -4.54
N LEU A 76 -16.17 11.32 -4.36
CA LEU A 76 -14.89 11.21 -5.04
C LEU A 76 -14.18 9.88 -4.71
N LEU A 77 -14.12 9.51 -3.42
CA LEU A 77 -13.50 8.27 -2.99
C LEU A 77 -14.21 7.03 -3.56
N LEU A 78 -15.55 7.03 -3.56
CA LEU A 78 -16.34 5.95 -4.17
C LEU A 78 -16.12 5.86 -5.68
N PHE A 79 -16.04 7.01 -6.36
CA PHE A 79 -15.78 7.05 -7.78
C PHE A 79 -14.40 6.48 -8.13
N LEU A 80 -13.37 6.85 -7.36
CA LEU A 80 -12.01 6.34 -7.56
C LEU A 80 -11.93 4.83 -7.30
N ASP A 81 -12.52 4.34 -6.21
CA ASP A 81 -12.49 2.92 -5.87
C ASP A 81 -13.17 2.05 -6.94
N ASN A 82 -14.28 2.51 -7.50
CA ASN A 82 -14.99 1.81 -8.58
C ASN A 82 -14.26 1.84 -9.93
N LYS A 83 -13.36 2.79 -10.15
CA LYS A 83 -12.61 2.92 -11.39
C LYS A 83 -11.33 2.08 -11.42
N PHE A 84 -10.82 1.66 -10.27
CA PHE A 84 -9.62 0.82 -10.22
C PHE A 84 -9.91 -0.58 -10.77
N LYS A 85 -9.29 -0.90 -11.90
CA LYS A 85 -9.31 -2.24 -12.49
C LYS A 85 -8.39 -3.18 -11.72
N ILE A 86 -7.23 -2.67 -11.29
CA ILE A 86 -6.22 -3.42 -10.55
C ILE A 86 -6.24 -2.98 -9.09
N LYS A 87 -6.52 -3.93 -8.20
CA LYS A 87 -6.45 -3.74 -6.75
C LYS A 87 -5.05 -4.00 -6.24
N GLN A 88 -4.71 -3.39 -5.11
CA GLN A 88 -3.38 -3.50 -4.50
C GLN A 88 -2.89 -4.95 -4.33
N GLY A 89 -3.78 -5.90 -4.02
CA GLY A 89 -3.41 -7.32 -3.86
C GLY A 89 -3.06 -8.03 -5.17
N GLU A 90 -3.51 -7.50 -6.31
CA GLU A 90 -3.31 -8.08 -7.64
C GLU A 90 -2.13 -7.43 -8.38
N VAL A 91 -1.63 -6.29 -7.87
CA VAL A 91 -0.58 -5.50 -8.54
C VAL A 91 0.67 -6.32 -8.74
N ILE A 92 1.10 -7.07 -7.71
CA ILE A 92 2.34 -7.84 -7.78
C ILE A 92 2.27 -8.94 -8.85
N SER A 93 1.14 -9.62 -8.99
CA SER A 93 0.96 -10.67 -10.01
C SER A 93 1.05 -10.10 -11.44
N ASN A 94 0.62 -8.85 -11.65
CA ASN A 94 0.71 -8.18 -12.93
C ASN A 94 2.13 -7.66 -13.24
N VAL A 95 2.95 -7.45 -12.19
CA VAL A 95 4.34 -6.97 -12.33
C VAL A 95 5.33 -8.12 -12.53
N LEU A 96 5.01 -9.32 -12.01
CA LEU A 96 5.89 -10.50 -12.08
C LEU A 96 6.54 -10.76 -13.45
N PRO A 97 5.83 -10.66 -14.59
CA PRO A 97 6.42 -10.90 -15.91
C PRO A 97 7.53 -9.93 -16.31
N TYR A 98 7.68 -8.81 -15.61
CA TYR A 98 8.62 -7.74 -15.90
C TYR A 98 9.82 -7.71 -14.95
N ILE A 99 9.93 -8.73 -14.09
CA ILE A 99 10.99 -8.84 -13.09
C ILE A 99 11.89 -10.01 -13.49
N ASP A 100 13.15 -9.70 -13.79
CA ASP A 100 14.13 -10.68 -14.27
C ASP A 100 14.96 -11.34 -13.15
N HIS A 101 14.69 -10.98 -11.86
CA HIS A 101 15.43 -11.49 -10.70
C HIS A 101 14.52 -12.11 -9.65
N SER A 102 15.10 -12.90 -8.75
CA SER A 102 14.40 -13.46 -7.59
C SER A 102 13.89 -12.34 -6.66
N ILE A 103 12.68 -12.47 -6.16
CA ILE A 103 12.04 -11.46 -5.30
C ILE A 103 12.35 -11.77 -3.84
N GLY A 104 13.01 -10.84 -3.15
CA GLY A 104 13.20 -10.87 -1.71
C GLY A 104 12.09 -10.13 -0.98
N TYR A 105 11.92 -8.85 -1.29
CA TYR A 105 10.83 -8.04 -0.76
C TYR A 105 10.38 -6.99 -1.77
N TYR A 106 9.17 -6.50 -1.59
CA TYR A 106 8.60 -5.48 -2.47
C TYR A 106 7.80 -4.46 -1.68
N SER A 107 7.65 -3.27 -2.25
CA SER A 107 6.73 -2.25 -1.76
C SER A 107 5.80 -1.80 -2.88
N VAL A 108 4.55 -1.48 -2.53
CA VAL A 108 3.52 -1.01 -3.47
C VAL A 108 2.96 0.31 -2.95
N ALA A 109 3.03 1.34 -3.79
CA ALA A 109 2.47 2.65 -3.50
C ALA A 109 1.51 3.08 -4.60
N LEU A 110 0.43 3.77 -4.21
CA LEU A 110 -0.44 4.46 -5.16
C LEU A 110 0.04 5.90 -5.30
N THR A 111 0.44 6.27 -6.50
CA THR A 111 0.85 7.62 -6.87
C THR A 111 -0.13 8.20 -7.87
N PHE A 112 -0.10 9.52 -8.08
CA PHE A 112 -0.93 10.20 -9.06
C PHE A 112 -0.05 10.98 -10.01
N ILE A 113 -0.17 10.69 -11.30
CA ILE A 113 0.53 11.43 -12.35
C ILE A 113 -0.40 12.48 -12.92
N PHE A 114 0.08 13.72 -12.96
CA PHE A 114 -0.61 14.83 -13.63
C PHE A 114 -0.23 14.85 -15.11
N ASN A 115 -1.22 14.63 -15.95
CA ASN A 115 -1.04 14.77 -17.40
C ASN A 115 -2.11 15.74 -17.92
N LEU A 116 -1.73 16.62 -18.86
CA LEU A 116 -2.64 17.60 -19.50
C LEU A 116 -3.88 16.95 -20.16
N LYS A 117 -3.76 15.68 -20.60
CA LYS A 117 -4.88 14.93 -21.22
C LYS A 117 -5.78 14.23 -20.18
N ASN A 118 -5.17 13.75 -19.08
CA ASN A 118 -5.87 13.07 -17.99
C ASN A 118 -5.39 13.72 -16.69
N ILE A 119 -6.16 14.67 -16.20
CA ILE A 119 -5.78 15.56 -15.08
C ILE A 119 -5.21 14.81 -13.87
N LEU A 120 -5.67 13.59 -13.60
CA LEU A 120 -5.22 12.79 -12.48
C LEU A 120 -5.26 11.30 -12.87
N THR A 121 -4.11 10.72 -13.16
CA THR A 121 -4.01 9.29 -13.46
C THR A 121 -3.41 8.56 -12.27
N PRO A 122 -4.16 7.68 -11.57
CA PRO A 122 -3.61 6.87 -10.50
C PRO A 122 -2.71 5.77 -11.07
N VAL A 123 -1.54 5.65 -10.50
CA VAL A 123 -0.51 4.70 -10.92
C VAL A 123 -0.03 3.90 -9.72
N TRP A 124 0.02 2.59 -9.85
CA TRP A 124 0.68 1.72 -8.91
C TRP A 124 2.18 1.70 -9.19
N THR A 125 2.97 2.27 -8.30
CA THR A 125 4.43 2.17 -8.32
C THR A 125 4.84 0.99 -7.46
N VAL A 126 5.45 -0.01 -8.08
CA VAL A 126 5.96 -1.22 -7.42
C VAL A 126 7.47 -1.18 -7.44
N ILE A 127 8.07 -1.29 -6.28
CA ILE A 127 9.52 -1.40 -6.11
C ILE A 127 9.81 -2.81 -5.60
N VAL A 128 10.60 -3.56 -6.34
CA VAL A 128 10.98 -4.93 -6.03
C VAL A 128 12.49 -5.02 -5.83
N TYR A 129 12.89 -5.69 -4.76
CA TYR A 129 14.28 -5.92 -4.44
C TYR A 129 14.62 -7.41 -4.56
N SER A 130 15.84 -7.71 -4.98
CA SER A 130 16.32 -9.09 -5.08
C SER A 130 16.48 -9.75 -3.70
N HIS A 131 16.50 -11.08 -3.70
CA HIS A 131 16.51 -11.90 -2.48
C HIS A 131 17.84 -11.87 -1.72
N GLU A 132 18.92 -11.42 -2.34
CA GLU A 132 20.23 -11.39 -1.69
C GLU A 132 20.26 -10.40 -0.52
N SER A 133 21.15 -10.64 0.43
CA SER A 133 21.40 -9.74 1.56
C SER A 133 22.88 -9.30 1.57
N PRO A 134 23.18 -8.03 1.23
CA PRO A 134 22.29 -6.97 0.78
C PRO A 134 21.70 -7.23 -0.62
N PRO A 135 20.56 -6.63 -0.96
CA PRO A 135 19.95 -6.80 -2.27
C PRO A 135 20.84 -6.23 -3.38
N LYS A 136 21.00 -6.99 -4.46
CA LYS A 136 21.83 -6.59 -5.60
C LYS A 136 21.06 -5.80 -6.65
N PHE A 137 19.79 -6.12 -6.83
CA PHE A 137 18.94 -5.51 -7.84
C PHE A 137 17.72 -4.86 -7.21
N LYS A 138 17.35 -3.73 -7.80
CA LYS A 138 16.11 -3.01 -7.51
C LYS A 138 15.39 -2.76 -8.82
N THR A 139 14.17 -3.23 -8.95
CA THR A 139 13.32 -3.00 -10.13
C THR A 139 12.12 -2.15 -9.75
N ILE A 140 11.86 -1.12 -10.55
CA ILE A 140 10.71 -0.23 -10.41
C ILE A 140 9.81 -0.44 -11.61
N VAL A 141 8.53 -0.71 -11.35
CA VAL A 141 7.50 -0.87 -12.37
C VAL A 141 6.30 0.01 -12.03
N GLU A 142 5.81 0.73 -13.00
CA GLU A 142 4.65 1.61 -12.86
C GLU A 142 3.50 1.11 -13.73
N ILE A 143 2.34 0.86 -13.12
CA ILE A 143 1.14 0.36 -13.77
C ILE A 143 -0.02 1.33 -13.56
N ASN A 144 -0.73 1.64 -14.62
CA ASN A 144 -1.96 2.43 -14.55
C ASN A 144 -3.05 1.64 -13.79
N ALA A 145 -3.55 2.22 -12.69
CA ALA A 145 -4.55 1.58 -11.84
C ALA A 145 -5.93 1.40 -12.53
N PHE A 146 -6.22 2.20 -13.56
CA PHE A 146 -7.47 2.11 -14.30
C PHE A 146 -7.44 1.10 -15.44
N SER A 147 -6.35 1.07 -16.23
CA SER A 147 -6.27 0.21 -17.41
C SER A 147 -5.51 -1.10 -17.15
N GLY A 148 -4.51 -1.06 -16.29
CA GLY A 148 -3.58 -2.16 -16.05
C GLY A 148 -2.36 -2.15 -16.94
N ASP A 149 -2.22 -1.13 -17.79
CA ASP A 149 -1.10 -1.01 -18.69
C ASP A 149 0.13 -0.44 -17.97
N ILE A 150 1.31 -0.80 -18.46
CA ILE A 150 2.58 -0.22 -17.99
C ILE A 150 2.62 1.24 -18.44
N VAL A 151 2.96 2.12 -17.50
CA VAL A 151 3.06 3.57 -17.74
C VAL A 151 4.46 3.95 -18.20
N THR A 152 5.47 3.36 -17.56
CA THR A 152 6.89 3.57 -17.87
C THR A 152 7.57 2.23 -18.11
N GLU A 153 8.60 2.19 -18.94
CA GLU A 153 9.41 1.00 -19.10
C GLU A 153 9.98 0.56 -17.75
N PRO A 154 9.94 -0.76 -17.43
CA PRO A 154 10.49 -1.28 -16.19
C PRO A 154 11.97 -0.90 -16.06
N TYR A 155 12.31 -0.27 -14.95
CA TYR A 155 13.67 0.18 -14.67
C TYR A 155 14.31 -0.75 -13.64
N SER A 156 15.40 -1.40 -14.03
CA SER A 156 16.21 -2.24 -13.13
C SER A 156 17.57 -1.61 -12.88
N GLU A 157 17.93 -1.47 -11.62
CA GLU A 157 19.18 -0.90 -11.15
C GLU A 157 20.00 -1.96 -10.41
N ASN A 158 21.30 -2.05 -10.71
CA ASN A 158 22.24 -2.84 -9.93
C ASN A 158 22.77 -1.99 -8.77
N LEU A 159 22.47 -2.38 -7.53
CA LEU A 159 22.84 -1.64 -6.32
C LEU A 159 24.31 -1.84 -5.90
N ASN A 160 25.03 -2.76 -6.54
CA ASN A 160 26.44 -3.06 -6.26
C ASN A 160 27.39 -2.56 -7.36
N ALA A 161 26.89 -1.72 -8.29
CA ALA A 161 27.69 -1.16 -9.37
C ALA A 161 28.41 0.11 -8.95
#